data_16734a11efcd385e540fd811e9230caa
#
_entry.id   16734a11efcd385e540fd811e9230caa
#
_cell.length_a   1.000
_cell.length_b   1.000
_cell.length_c   1.000
_cell.angle_alpha   90.00
_cell.angle_beta   90.00
_cell.angle_gamma   90.00
#
_symmetry.space_group_name_H-M   'P 1'
#
loop_
_entity.id
_entity.type
_entity.pdbx_description
1 polymer ?
#
loop_
_entity_poly.entity_id
_entity_poly.type
_entity_poly.pdbx_seq_one_letter_code
_entity_poly.pdbx_strand_id
1 'polypeptide(L)'
;MPTANCSPSSRDIVTPLHKPWLLILGLVLVALNLRPALSSMAPLLAQVSASLGLSGSTAGLLTTLPVLCLGLFAPLAPLLARRFDSERVVLGVLLVLAAGIALRSQLGIWGLFIGSLVAGGSIGIIGVLLPGIVKRDFARQAGTMTGVYTMALCLGAALAAGSSVPLSQYFDDSWRIGLAFWMVPALLAAVFWLPQTRQKHGVQRARYRVSGLFRDPLAWQVTLFMGLQSSLAYIVFGWLPSILIGRGLSAAEAGLVMSFSIIVQLPSALTVPWLATRGRDQRLPILAVMALSLAGLFGLLYAPLSGMWGWAIVLGLGQGGVFALALTLIVLRSRDAHVAANLSSMAQGIGYTIASMGPFAVGLVHDMTGGWGAVGWVFAVIGVAATAAGMGAGRTLHVQAVAKKVE
;
A
#
# COMPACT_ATOMS: atom_id res chain seq x y z
N MET A 1 31.85 -56.15 -12.77
CA MET A 1 30.77 -55.18 -12.96
C MET A 1 30.17 -54.89 -11.61
N PRO A 2 30.39 -53.74 -10.99
CA PRO A 2 29.71 -53.34 -9.76
C PRO A 2 28.47 -52.49 -10.13
N THR A 3 27.31 -52.93 -9.65
CA THR A 3 26.03 -52.26 -9.75
C THR A 3 26.02 -50.95 -8.95
N ALA A 4 25.82 -49.86 -9.65
CA ALA A 4 25.66 -48.53 -9.05
C ALA A 4 24.31 -48.48 -8.31
N ASN A 5 24.37 -48.37 -6.99
CA ASN A 5 23.23 -48.06 -6.14
C ASN A 5 22.87 -46.58 -6.34
N CYS A 6 21.81 -46.30 -7.12
CA CYS A 6 21.17 -45.01 -7.15
C CYS A 6 20.34 -44.85 -5.87
N SER A 7 20.87 -44.07 -4.89
CA SER A 7 20.08 -43.61 -3.76
C SER A 7 19.00 -42.63 -4.26
N PRO A 8 17.73 -42.77 -3.84
CA PRO A 8 16.69 -41.82 -4.23
C PRO A 8 16.97 -40.46 -3.61
N SER A 9 17.01 -39.43 -4.48
CA SER A 9 17.12 -38.03 -4.10
C SER A 9 16.09 -37.67 -3.01
N SER A 10 16.56 -37.01 -1.97
CA SER A 10 15.74 -36.43 -0.92
C SER A 10 14.59 -35.63 -1.52
N ARG A 11 13.41 -36.24 -1.59
CA ARG A 11 12.14 -35.53 -1.83
C ARG A 11 12.01 -34.52 -0.70
N ASP A 12 11.93 -33.26 -1.05
CA ASP A 12 11.57 -32.19 -0.13
C ASP A 12 10.30 -32.61 0.63
N ILE A 13 10.47 -32.94 1.89
CA ILE A 13 9.37 -33.25 2.81
C ILE A 13 8.70 -31.91 3.10
N VAL A 14 7.75 -31.54 2.24
CA VAL A 14 6.81 -30.46 2.54
C VAL A 14 5.93 -30.99 3.67
N THR A 15 6.27 -30.61 4.91
CA THR A 15 5.41 -30.88 6.06
C THR A 15 4.03 -30.29 5.79
N PRO A 16 2.94 -31.08 5.80
CA PRO A 16 1.61 -30.56 5.48
C PRO A 16 1.25 -29.51 6.53
N LEU A 17 0.88 -28.31 6.06
CA LEU A 17 0.31 -27.26 6.89
C LEU A 17 -0.89 -27.84 7.66
N HIS A 18 -0.81 -27.89 8.98
CA HIS A 18 -1.80 -28.55 9.83
C HIS A 18 -3.23 -28.00 9.67
N LYS A 19 -3.41 -26.78 9.15
CA LYS A 19 -4.71 -26.18 8.77
C LYS A 19 -4.47 -25.01 7.81
N PRO A 20 -4.36 -25.21 6.50
CA PRO A 20 -4.06 -24.14 5.54
C PRO A 20 -5.09 -22.99 5.52
N TRP A 21 -6.35 -23.28 5.85
CA TRP A 21 -7.39 -22.28 5.94
C TRP A 21 -7.17 -21.25 7.07
N LEU A 22 -6.57 -21.67 8.20
CA LEU A 22 -6.24 -20.74 9.29
C LEU A 22 -5.15 -19.75 8.88
N LEU A 23 -4.17 -20.19 8.09
CA LEU A 23 -3.15 -19.30 7.55
C LEU A 23 -3.75 -18.32 6.54
N ILE A 24 -4.64 -18.79 5.64
CA ILE A 24 -5.34 -17.94 4.69
C ILE A 24 -6.19 -16.90 5.42
N LEU A 25 -6.99 -17.33 6.41
CA LEU A 25 -7.79 -16.41 7.22
C LEU A 25 -6.93 -15.40 7.95
N GLY A 26 -5.82 -15.84 8.56
CA GLY A 26 -4.86 -14.97 9.22
C GLY A 26 -4.26 -13.93 8.25
N LEU A 27 -3.82 -14.36 7.05
CA LEU A 27 -3.30 -13.47 6.01
C LEU A 27 -4.33 -12.42 5.56
N VAL A 28 -5.58 -12.84 5.37
CA VAL A 28 -6.68 -11.93 4.98
C VAL A 28 -6.94 -10.91 6.09
N LEU A 29 -7.05 -11.35 7.35
CA LEU A 29 -7.28 -10.45 8.48
C LEU A 29 -6.11 -9.49 8.71
N VAL A 30 -4.86 -9.96 8.59
CA VAL A 30 -3.68 -9.09 8.66
C VAL A 30 -3.71 -8.05 7.54
N ALA A 31 -3.92 -8.48 6.30
CA ALA A 31 -3.97 -7.61 5.13
C ALA A 31 -5.08 -6.55 5.24
N LEU A 32 -6.27 -6.94 5.71
CA LEU A 32 -7.39 -6.03 5.93
C LEU A 32 -7.02 -4.88 6.87
N ASN A 33 -6.10 -5.09 7.80
CA ASN A 33 -5.68 -4.09 8.78
C ASN A 33 -4.57 -3.13 8.29
N LEU A 34 -3.95 -3.39 7.14
CA LEU A 34 -2.83 -2.57 6.67
C LEU A 34 -3.22 -1.21 6.05
N ARG A 35 -4.48 -0.99 5.75
CA ARG A 35 -4.95 0.25 5.11
C ARG A 35 -5.87 1.11 5.98
N PRO A 36 -6.66 0.59 6.92
CA PRO A 36 -7.60 1.39 7.71
C PRO A 36 -6.97 2.56 8.44
N ALA A 37 -5.76 2.40 9.00
CA ALA A 37 -5.07 3.49 9.69
C ALA A 37 -4.73 4.68 8.77
N LEU A 38 -4.62 4.47 7.45
CA LEU A 38 -4.42 5.51 6.45
C LEU A 38 -5.75 6.11 6.00
N SER A 39 -6.72 5.26 5.62
CA SER A 39 -7.96 5.69 4.97
C SER A 39 -9.04 6.17 5.94
N SER A 40 -8.98 5.84 7.24
CA SER A 40 -9.92 6.34 8.24
C SER A 40 -9.72 7.81 8.60
N MET A 41 -8.50 8.32 8.44
CA MET A 41 -8.16 9.71 8.81
C MET A 41 -8.81 10.73 7.87
N ALA A 42 -8.79 10.47 6.56
CA ALA A 42 -9.18 11.44 5.55
C ALA A 42 -10.63 11.96 5.69
N PRO A 43 -11.66 11.10 5.89
CA PRO A 43 -13.03 11.56 6.08
C PRO A 43 -13.23 12.36 7.38
N LEU A 44 -12.42 12.11 8.40
CA LEU A 44 -12.45 12.79 9.71
C LEU A 44 -11.49 13.98 9.80
N LEU A 45 -10.65 14.21 8.77
CA LEU A 45 -9.57 15.18 8.82
C LEU A 45 -10.07 16.62 9.08
N ALA A 46 -11.20 17.00 8.48
CA ALA A 46 -11.81 18.31 8.70
C ALA A 46 -12.24 18.49 10.18
N GLN A 47 -12.88 17.48 10.77
CA GLN A 47 -13.31 17.49 12.18
C GLN A 47 -12.10 17.51 13.13
N VAL A 48 -11.07 16.72 12.85
CA VAL A 48 -9.80 16.71 13.61
C VAL A 48 -9.13 18.07 13.53
N SER A 49 -9.03 18.65 12.33
CA SER A 49 -8.39 19.95 12.11
C SER A 49 -9.13 21.07 12.84
N ALA A 50 -10.46 21.08 12.78
CA ALA A 50 -11.28 22.07 13.50
C ALA A 50 -11.14 21.93 15.02
N SER A 51 -11.11 20.69 15.56
CA SER A 51 -11.04 20.44 17.00
C SER A 51 -9.67 20.74 17.62
N LEU A 52 -8.60 20.67 16.82
CA LEU A 52 -7.20 20.84 17.28
C LEU A 52 -6.52 22.09 16.71
N GLY A 53 -7.22 22.88 15.89
CA GLY A 53 -6.67 24.09 15.27
C GLY A 53 -5.51 23.80 14.30
N LEU A 54 -5.59 22.70 13.52
CA LEU A 54 -4.52 22.33 12.60
C LEU A 54 -4.57 23.18 11.33
N SER A 55 -3.41 23.68 10.90
CA SER A 55 -3.25 24.26 9.56
C SER A 55 -3.27 23.17 8.49
N GLY A 56 -3.51 23.51 7.22
CA GLY A 56 -3.46 22.57 6.10
C GLY A 56 -2.09 21.91 5.95
N SER A 57 -0.99 22.62 6.19
CA SER A 57 0.35 22.04 6.20
C SER A 57 0.54 21.02 7.32
N THR A 58 0.02 21.30 8.53
CA THR A 58 0.05 20.36 9.65
C THR A 58 -0.81 19.12 9.37
N ALA A 59 -1.99 19.30 8.77
CA ALA A 59 -2.84 18.21 8.30
C ALA A 59 -2.16 17.41 7.18
N GLY A 60 -1.46 18.09 6.26
CA GLY A 60 -0.62 17.48 5.24
C GLY A 60 0.51 16.62 5.82
N LEU A 61 1.19 17.12 6.86
CA LEU A 61 2.19 16.33 7.59
C LEU A 61 1.57 15.11 8.25
N LEU A 62 0.39 15.25 8.85
CA LEU A 62 -0.30 14.13 9.51
C LEU A 62 -0.69 13.03 8.53
N THR A 63 -1.08 13.36 7.30
CA THR A 63 -1.39 12.40 6.24
C THR A 63 -0.14 11.85 5.57
N THR A 64 0.95 12.63 5.52
CA THR A 64 2.24 12.26 4.94
C THR A 64 3.02 11.28 5.82
N LEU A 65 3.03 11.53 7.13
CA LEU A 65 3.87 10.82 8.09
C LEU A 65 3.71 9.29 8.05
N PRO A 66 2.50 8.70 8.03
CA PRO A 66 2.34 7.26 7.92
C PRO A 66 2.92 6.70 6.62
N VAL A 67 2.76 7.43 5.51
CA VAL A 67 3.28 7.01 4.19
C VAL A 67 4.80 7.05 4.16
N LEU A 68 5.40 8.09 4.74
CA LEU A 68 6.86 8.20 4.90
C LEU A 68 7.38 7.02 5.72
N CYS A 69 6.70 6.69 6.82
CA CYS A 69 7.07 5.57 7.68
C CYS A 69 6.94 4.20 6.97
N LEU A 70 6.01 4.03 6.03
CA LEU A 70 5.94 2.84 5.17
C LEU A 70 7.30 2.58 4.47
N GLY A 71 7.89 3.62 3.90
CA GLY A 71 9.18 3.52 3.22
C GLY A 71 10.36 3.35 4.18
N LEU A 72 10.43 4.18 5.22
CA LEU A 72 11.56 4.22 6.15
C LEU A 72 11.69 2.96 7.01
N PHE A 73 10.57 2.37 7.43
CA PHE A 73 10.56 1.18 8.29
C PHE A 73 10.55 -0.14 7.50
N ALA A 74 10.27 -0.11 6.20
CA ALA A 74 10.32 -1.30 5.35
C ALA A 74 11.65 -2.10 5.45
N PRO A 75 12.84 -1.48 5.50
CA PRO A 75 14.12 -2.20 5.64
C PRO A 75 14.27 -2.95 6.97
N LEU A 76 13.51 -2.59 8.02
CA LEU A 76 13.55 -3.30 9.30
C LEU A 76 12.89 -4.69 9.22
N ALA A 77 11.96 -4.90 8.28
CA ALA A 77 11.24 -6.17 8.15
C ALA A 77 12.16 -7.39 8.00
N PRO A 78 13.11 -7.44 7.03
CA PRO A 78 14.01 -8.58 6.92
C PRO A 78 14.99 -8.70 8.09
N LEU A 79 15.36 -7.59 8.75
CA LEU A 79 16.24 -7.61 9.92
C LEU A 79 15.52 -8.26 11.12
N LEU A 80 14.28 -7.88 11.37
CA LEU A 80 13.45 -8.45 12.43
C LEU A 80 13.13 -9.93 12.16
N ALA A 81 12.76 -10.27 10.91
CA ALA A 81 12.42 -11.64 10.52
C ALA A 81 13.61 -12.61 10.65
N ARG A 82 14.86 -12.12 10.50
CA ARG A 82 16.07 -12.92 10.75
C ARG A 82 16.27 -13.27 12.23
N ARG A 83 15.78 -12.40 13.12
CA ARG A 83 15.99 -12.55 14.58
C ARG A 83 14.83 -13.29 15.26
N PHE A 84 13.60 -13.07 14.81
CA PHE A 84 12.39 -13.47 15.54
C PHE A 84 11.42 -14.35 14.75
N ASP A 85 11.73 -14.77 13.55
CA ASP A 85 10.84 -15.38 12.56
C ASP A 85 9.73 -14.43 12.07
N SER A 86 9.32 -14.58 10.82
CA SER A 86 8.35 -13.67 10.17
C SER A 86 7.00 -13.63 10.88
N GLU A 87 6.52 -14.78 11.37
CA GLU A 87 5.21 -14.92 12.03
C GLU A 87 5.18 -14.21 13.38
N ARG A 88 6.26 -14.31 14.15
CA ARG A 88 6.39 -13.62 15.44
C ARG A 88 6.51 -12.12 15.25
N VAL A 89 7.24 -11.69 14.21
CA VAL A 89 7.34 -10.27 13.84
C VAL A 89 5.98 -9.73 13.46
N VAL A 90 5.22 -10.41 12.60
CA VAL A 90 3.86 -9.99 12.21
C VAL A 90 2.96 -9.87 13.44
N LEU A 91 2.95 -10.84 14.37
CA LEU A 91 2.17 -10.75 15.60
C LEU A 91 2.56 -9.53 16.44
N GLY A 92 3.85 -9.39 16.74
CA GLY A 92 4.34 -8.26 17.55
C GLY A 92 4.01 -6.91 16.92
N VAL A 93 4.20 -6.79 15.61
CA VAL A 93 3.92 -5.56 14.87
C VAL A 93 2.41 -5.27 14.75
N LEU A 94 1.53 -6.29 14.70
CA LEU A 94 0.06 -6.09 14.79
C LEU A 94 -0.36 -5.50 16.14
N LEU A 95 0.25 -5.96 17.23
CA LEU A 95 -0.01 -5.40 18.57
C LEU A 95 0.51 -3.95 18.66
N VAL A 96 1.68 -3.67 18.09
CA VAL A 96 2.23 -2.31 17.98
C VAL A 96 1.33 -1.42 17.11
N LEU A 97 0.78 -1.94 16.00
CA LEU A 97 -0.20 -1.24 15.17
C LEU A 97 -1.46 -0.89 15.97
N ALA A 98 -2.02 -1.85 16.70
CA ALA A 98 -3.20 -1.61 17.54
C ALA A 98 -2.92 -0.55 18.62
N ALA A 99 -1.76 -0.62 19.29
CA ALA A 99 -1.33 0.39 20.25
C ALA A 99 -1.15 1.78 19.59
N GLY A 100 -0.56 1.84 18.39
CA GLY A 100 -0.43 3.08 17.63
C GLY A 100 -1.78 3.70 17.27
N ILE A 101 -2.77 2.89 16.86
CA ILE A 101 -4.13 3.35 16.58
C ILE A 101 -4.81 3.87 17.86
N ALA A 102 -4.65 3.18 18.99
CA ALA A 102 -5.16 3.63 20.27
C ALA A 102 -4.53 4.98 20.70
N LEU A 103 -3.21 5.06 20.63
CA LEU A 103 -2.45 6.27 21.00
C LEU A 103 -2.88 7.49 20.18
N ARG A 104 -3.15 7.28 18.88
CA ARG A 104 -3.62 8.32 17.96
C ARG A 104 -4.92 9.00 18.41
N SER A 105 -5.72 8.29 19.22
CA SER A 105 -7.04 8.75 19.66
C SER A 105 -7.03 9.43 21.04
N GLN A 106 -5.95 9.31 21.83
CA GLN A 106 -5.96 9.69 23.25
C GLN A 106 -5.22 11.00 23.56
N LEU A 107 -4.05 11.25 23.03
CA LEU A 107 -3.12 12.29 23.49
C LEU A 107 -3.12 13.57 22.63
N GLY A 108 -4.27 13.97 22.05
CA GLY A 108 -4.37 15.18 21.24
C GLY A 108 -3.43 15.14 20.03
N ILE A 109 -2.79 16.29 19.72
CA ILE A 109 -1.91 16.42 18.54
C ILE A 109 -0.69 15.49 18.61
N TRP A 110 -0.05 15.35 19.76
CA TRP A 110 1.11 14.47 19.93
C TRP A 110 0.74 13.00 19.74
N GLY A 111 -0.42 12.57 20.27
CA GLY A 111 -0.95 11.24 20.06
C GLY A 111 -1.22 10.95 18.59
N LEU A 112 -1.77 11.93 17.86
CA LEU A 112 -2.01 11.81 16.42
C LEU A 112 -0.70 11.57 15.65
N PHE A 113 0.35 12.36 15.90
CA PHE A 113 1.62 12.21 15.19
C PHE A 113 2.37 10.94 15.57
N ILE A 114 2.55 10.69 16.88
CA ILE A 114 3.26 9.50 17.36
C ILE A 114 2.50 8.22 16.95
N GLY A 115 1.18 8.19 17.14
CA GLY A 115 0.37 7.05 16.77
C GLY A 115 0.36 6.81 15.25
N SER A 116 0.38 7.86 14.43
CA SER A 116 0.49 7.76 12.98
C SER A 116 1.86 7.25 12.52
N LEU A 117 2.95 7.67 13.18
CA LEU A 117 4.30 7.16 12.96
C LEU A 117 4.37 5.66 13.28
N VAL A 118 3.88 5.26 14.45
CA VAL A 118 3.86 3.87 14.90
C VAL A 118 3.00 3.01 13.96
N ALA A 119 1.83 3.49 13.57
CA ALA A 119 0.94 2.78 12.65
C ALA A 119 1.58 2.63 11.27
N GLY A 120 2.13 3.71 10.69
CA GLY A 120 2.80 3.69 9.40
C GLY A 120 4.00 2.74 9.37
N GLY A 121 4.86 2.80 10.40
CA GLY A 121 6.01 1.90 10.54
C GLY A 121 5.58 0.43 10.65
N SER A 122 4.54 0.15 11.43
CA SER A 122 3.96 -1.20 11.56
C SER A 122 3.45 -1.74 10.22
N ILE A 123 2.69 -0.92 9.48
CA ILE A 123 2.17 -1.27 8.16
C ILE A 123 3.32 -1.54 7.18
N GLY A 124 4.38 -0.70 7.20
CA GLY A 124 5.55 -0.87 6.34
C GLY A 124 6.27 -2.21 6.58
N ILE A 125 6.47 -2.59 7.84
CA ILE A 125 7.11 -3.86 8.21
C ILE A 125 6.25 -5.06 7.75
N ILE A 126 4.95 -5.07 8.08
CA ILE A 126 4.05 -6.17 7.70
C ILE A 126 3.92 -6.26 6.18
N GLY A 127 3.81 -5.11 5.49
CA GLY A 127 3.67 -5.05 4.04
C GLY A 127 4.83 -5.71 3.28
N VAL A 128 6.05 -5.67 3.84
CA VAL A 128 7.21 -6.36 3.28
C VAL A 128 7.20 -7.87 3.59
N LEU A 129 6.71 -8.27 4.77
CA LEU A 129 6.73 -9.68 5.20
C LEU A 129 5.63 -10.53 4.54
N LEU A 130 4.44 -9.97 4.34
CA LEU A 130 3.30 -10.73 3.80
C LEU A 130 3.56 -11.40 2.46
N PRO A 131 4.08 -10.70 1.42
CA PRO A 131 4.42 -11.34 0.14
C PRO A 131 5.43 -12.47 0.29
N GLY A 132 6.39 -12.35 1.22
CA GLY A 132 7.37 -13.38 1.52
C GLY A 132 6.72 -14.65 2.09
N ILE A 133 5.79 -14.50 3.04
CA ILE A 133 5.01 -15.60 3.63
C ILE A 133 4.14 -16.27 2.56
N VAL A 134 3.43 -15.48 1.73
CA VAL A 134 2.61 -16.01 0.63
C VAL A 134 3.45 -16.82 -0.35
N LYS A 135 4.62 -16.32 -0.75
CA LYS A 135 5.51 -17.03 -1.68
C LYS A 135 6.08 -18.32 -1.09
N ARG A 136 6.36 -18.34 0.21
CA ARG A 136 6.90 -19.51 0.91
C ARG A 136 5.83 -20.60 1.06
N ASP A 137 4.65 -20.24 1.57
CA ASP A 137 3.65 -21.21 2.01
C ASP A 137 2.65 -21.60 0.90
N PHE A 138 2.49 -20.72 -0.11
CA PHE A 138 1.56 -20.91 -1.24
C PHE A 138 2.27 -20.80 -2.59
N ALA A 139 3.48 -21.34 -2.75
CA ALA A 139 4.29 -21.20 -3.95
C ALA A 139 3.53 -21.55 -5.25
N ARG A 140 2.70 -22.62 -5.24
CA ARG A 140 1.88 -23.05 -6.39
C ARG A 140 0.68 -22.13 -6.67
N GLN A 141 0.22 -21.37 -5.69
CA GLN A 141 -0.95 -20.49 -5.74
C GLN A 141 -0.59 -19.05 -5.37
N ALA A 142 0.68 -18.69 -5.46
CA ALA A 142 1.17 -17.39 -5.00
C ALA A 142 0.43 -16.22 -5.67
N GLY A 143 0.13 -16.31 -6.96
CA GLY A 143 -0.65 -15.30 -7.68
C GLY A 143 -2.07 -15.13 -7.12
N THR A 144 -2.79 -16.23 -6.89
CA THR A 144 -4.14 -16.21 -6.30
C THR A 144 -4.12 -15.65 -4.89
N MET A 145 -3.17 -16.09 -4.05
CA MET A 145 -3.05 -15.59 -2.67
C MET A 145 -2.63 -14.13 -2.62
N THR A 146 -1.79 -13.68 -3.55
CA THR A 146 -1.48 -12.25 -3.71
C THR A 146 -2.73 -11.45 -4.07
N GLY A 147 -3.56 -11.95 -4.98
CA GLY A 147 -4.86 -11.36 -5.29
C GLY A 147 -5.77 -11.28 -4.06
N VAL A 148 -5.91 -12.37 -3.31
CA VAL A 148 -6.75 -12.45 -2.12
C VAL A 148 -6.31 -11.43 -1.05
N TYR A 149 -5.01 -11.35 -0.73
CA TYR A 149 -4.57 -10.39 0.27
C TYR A 149 -4.66 -8.95 -0.24
N THR A 150 -4.45 -8.70 -1.54
CA THR A 150 -4.63 -7.37 -2.13
C THR A 150 -6.10 -6.93 -2.08
N MET A 151 -7.03 -7.84 -2.35
CA MET A 151 -8.46 -7.57 -2.17
C MET A 151 -8.78 -7.23 -0.70
N ALA A 152 -8.21 -7.97 0.26
CA ALA A 152 -8.40 -7.68 1.68
C ALA A 152 -7.85 -6.29 2.07
N LEU A 153 -6.69 -5.89 1.53
CA LEU A 153 -6.13 -4.54 1.68
C LEU A 153 -7.11 -3.46 1.20
N CYS A 154 -7.66 -3.64 -0.01
CA CYS A 154 -8.62 -2.69 -0.58
C CYS A 154 -9.93 -2.67 0.20
N LEU A 155 -10.43 -3.84 0.62
CA LEU A 155 -11.64 -3.94 1.44
C LEU A 155 -11.46 -3.21 2.77
N GLY A 156 -10.33 -3.42 3.46
CA GLY A 156 -10.02 -2.71 4.71
C GLY A 156 -9.99 -1.19 4.51
N ALA A 157 -9.37 -0.72 3.42
CA ALA A 157 -9.35 0.70 3.08
C ALA A 157 -10.75 1.27 2.81
N ALA A 158 -11.55 0.56 2.02
CA ALA A 158 -12.90 0.97 1.66
C ALA A 158 -13.83 1.02 2.89
N LEU A 159 -13.79 -0.03 3.72
CA LEU A 159 -14.54 -0.06 4.98
C LEU A 159 -14.17 1.13 5.87
N ALA A 160 -12.87 1.41 6.02
CA ALA A 160 -12.43 2.53 6.86
C ALA A 160 -12.87 3.88 6.28
N ALA A 161 -12.72 4.11 4.98
CA ALA A 161 -13.13 5.35 4.36
C ALA A 161 -14.65 5.59 4.46
N GLY A 162 -15.45 4.55 4.27
CA GLY A 162 -16.92 4.66 4.29
C GLY A 162 -17.54 4.67 5.68
N SER A 163 -16.94 4.01 6.68
CA SER A 163 -17.57 3.83 8.00
C SER A 163 -17.01 4.72 9.10
N SER A 164 -15.86 5.38 8.92
CA SER A 164 -15.25 6.18 10.01
C SER A 164 -16.11 7.37 10.44
N VAL A 165 -16.79 8.05 9.50
CA VAL A 165 -17.71 9.16 9.84
C VAL A 165 -18.99 8.63 10.49
N PRO A 166 -19.72 7.65 9.95
CA PRO A 166 -20.86 7.05 10.64
C PRO A 166 -20.54 6.53 12.05
N LEU A 167 -19.36 5.92 12.23
CA LEU A 167 -18.90 5.49 13.55
C LEU A 167 -18.67 6.68 14.50
N SER A 168 -18.04 7.76 14.01
CA SER A 168 -17.88 8.98 14.80
C SER A 168 -19.22 9.55 15.23
N GLN A 169 -20.19 9.65 14.31
CA GLN A 169 -21.54 10.18 14.56
C GLN A 169 -22.33 9.31 15.55
N TYR A 170 -22.21 7.99 15.45
CA TYR A 170 -22.87 7.07 16.38
C TYR A 170 -22.39 7.21 17.83
N PHE A 171 -21.13 7.67 18.04
CA PHE A 171 -20.53 7.93 19.32
C PHE A 171 -20.32 9.42 19.58
N ASP A 172 -21.40 10.19 19.60
CA ASP A 172 -21.47 11.62 19.97
C ASP A 172 -20.49 12.50 19.17
N ASP A 173 -20.39 12.29 17.87
CA ASP A 173 -19.48 12.99 16.96
C ASP A 173 -18.00 12.95 17.39
N SER A 174 -17.60 11.90 18.09
CA SER A 174 -16.23 11.71 18.54
C SER A 174 -15.33 11.14 17.45
N TRP A 175 -14.55 12.00 16.77
CA TRP A 175 -13.53 11.55 15.84
C TRP A 175 -12.52 10.60 16.48
N ARG A 176 -12.29 10.74 17.81
CA ARG A 176 -11.39 9.86 18.57
C ARG A 176 -11.86 8.41 18.55
N ILE A 177 -13.15 8.18 18.76
CA ILE A 177 -13.74 6.83 18.73
C ILE A 177 -13.78 6.31 17.30
N GLY A 178 -14.13 7.15 16.32
CA GLY A 178 -14.09 6.79 14.90
C GLY A 178 -12.72 6.30 14.42
N LEU A 179 -11.63 6.87 14.95
CA LEU A 179 -10.27 6.40 14.67
C LEU A 179 -9.88 5.18 15.52
N ALA A 180 -10.22 5.18 16.85
CA ALA A 180 -9.85 4.12 17.78
C ALA A 180 -10.49 2.78 17.43
N PHE A 181 -11.68 2.78 16.82
CA PHE A 181 -12.41 1.58 16.43
C PHE A 181 -11.54 0.61 15.62
N TRP A 182 -10.67 1.12 14.78
CA TRP A 182 -9.78 0.32 13.92
C TRP A 182 -8.70 -0.45 14.68
N MET A 183 -8.56 -0.20 15.98
CA MET A 183 -7.75 -1.06 16.87
C MET A 183 -8.38 -2.45 17.01
N VAL A 184 -9.73 -2.55 17.04
CA VAL A 184 -10.44 -3.81 17.27
C VAL A 184 -10.15 -4.85 16.19
N PRO A 185 -10.30 -4.55 14.87
CA PRO A 185 -9.90 -5.49 13.82
C PRO A 185 -8.42 -5.88 13.88
N ALA A 186 -7.51 -4.96 14.30
CA ALA A 186 -6.10 -5.27 14.42
C ALA A 186 -5.82 -6.28 15.56
N LEU A 187 -6.49 -6.14 16.70
CA LEU A 187 -6.41 -7.08 17.81
C LEU A 187 -7.01 -8.44 17.42
N LEU A 188 -8.16 -8.45 16.72
CA LEU A 188 -8.74 -9.69 16.20
C LEU A 188 -7.77 -10.39 15.24
N ALA A 189 -7.16 -9.65 14.31
CA ALA A 189 -6.14 -10.21 13.42
C ALA A 189 -4.97 -10.81 14.20
N ALA A 190 -4.50 -10.15 15.27
CA ALA A 190 -3.43 -10.67 16.14
C ALA A 190 -3.83 -11.99 16.83
N VAL A 191 -5.07 -12.10 17.33
CA VAL A 191 -5.59 -13.33 17.95
C VAL A 191 -5.63 -14.48 16.93
N PHE A 192 -6.18 -14.24 15.73
CA PHE A 192 -6.24 -15.25 14.67
C PHE A 192 -4.85 -15.59 14.08
N TRP A 193 -3.88 -14.69 14.19
CA TRP A 193 -2.50 -14.93 13.77
C TRP A 193 -1.67 -15.71 14.78
N LEU A 194 -2.03 -15.69 16.07
CA LEU A 194 -1.29 -16.31 17.16
C LEU A 194 -0.91 -17.79 16.93
N PRO A 195 -1.77 -18.67 16.38
CA PRO A 195 -1.40 -20.05 16.12
C PRO A 195 -0.22 -20.21 15.14
N GLN A 196 -0.04 -19.27 14.21
CA GLN A 196 1.03 -19.31 13.21
C GLN A 196 2.42 -19.14 13.83
N THR A 197 2.53 -18.43 14.96
CA THR A 197 3.81 -18.20 15.65
C THR A 197 4.39 -19.45 16.29
N ARG A 198 3.60 -20.52 16.41
CA ARG A 198 4.03 -21.82 16.97
C ARG A 198 4.69 -22.71 15.92
N GLN A 199 4.54 -22.40 14.65
CA GLN A 199 5.14 -23.16 13.55
C GLN A 199 6.61 -22.74 13.39
N LYS A 200 7.53 -23.71 13.57
CA LYS A 200 8.95 -23.47 13.30
C LYS A 200 9.21 -23.66 11.81
N HIS A 201 9.36 -22.60 11.09
CA HIS A 201 9.82 -22.66 9.69
C HIS A 201 11.35 -22.53 9.68
N GLY A 202 12.02 -23.53 9.09
CA GLY A 202 13.48 -23.51 8.97
C GLY A 202 13.95 -22.27 8.18
N VAL A 203 14.88 -21.51 8.75
CA VAL A 203 15.44 -20.33 8.13
C VAL A 203 16.22 -20.74 6.88
N GLN A 204 15.74 -20.44 5.68
CA GLN A 204 16.55 -20.60 4.47
C GLN A 204 17.70 -19.59 4.48
N ARG A 205 18.90 -20.07 4.81
CA ARG A 205 20.11 -19.26 5.01
C ARG A 205 20.90 -18.94 3.73
N ALA A 206 20.37 -19.14 2.54
CA ALA A 206 21.11 -18.76 1.34
C ALA A 206 21.18 -17.23 1.22
N ARG A 207 22.36 -16.67 1.48
CA ARG A 207 22.63 -15.22 1.33
C ARG A 207 22.96 -14.95 -0.14
N TYR A 208 22.07 -14.24 -0.84
CA TYR A 208 22.39 -13.64 -2.13
C TYR A 208 22.60 -12.15 -1.96
N ARG A 209 23.64 -11.61 -2.59
CA ARG A 209 23.90 -10.17 -2.68
C ARG A 209 23.61 -9.72 -4.11
N VAL A 210 22.64 -8.85 -4.28
CA VAL A 210 22.35 -8.22 -5.57
C VAL A 210 23.17 -6.93 -5.67
N SER A 211 23.92 -6.77 -6.75
CA SER A 211 24.73 -5.60 -7.02
C SER A 211 24.34 -4.95 -8.34
N GLY A 212 24.58 -3.62 -8.45
CA GLY A 212 24.33 -2.87 -9.68
C GLY A 212 22.97 -2.17 -9.75
N LEU A 213 22.00 -2.49 -8.89
CA LEU A 213 20.63 -1.97 -8.97
C LEU A 213 20.55 -0.44 -8.91
N PHE A 214 21.29 0.18 -8.00
CA PHE A 214 21.33 1.65 -7.82
C PHE A 214 22.00 2.40 -8.99
N ARG A 215 22.75 1.69 -9.84
CA ARG A 215 23.40 2.27 -11.02
C ARG A 215 22.59 2.04 -12.29
N ASP A 216 21.52 1.29 -12.24
CA ASP A 216 20.69 0.93 -13.38
C ASP A 216 19.59 1.97 -13.60
N PRO A 217 19.58 2.70 -14.76
CA PRO A 217 18.53 3.68 -15.05
C PRO A 217 17.12 3.07 -15.10
N LEU A 218 16.99 1.81 -15.53
CA LEU A 218 15.70 1.13 -15.60
C LEU A 218 15.16 0.86 -14.20
N ALA A 219 16.03 0.48 -13.24
CA ALA A 219 15.62 0.30 -11.86
C ALA A 219 15.11 1.60 -11.24
N TRP A 220 15.72 2.74 -11.56
CA TRP A 220 15.24 4.05 -11.15
C TRP A 220 13.91 4.43 -11.82
N GLN A 221 13.72 4.14 -13.12
CA GLN A 221 12.44 4.38 -13.80
C GLN A 221 11.30 3.59 -13.17
N VAL A 222 11.52 2.31 -12.83
CA VAL A 222 10.55 1.49 -12.10
C VAL A 222 10.27 2.06 -10.71
N THR A 223 11.31 2.49 -9.99
CA THR A 223 11.21 3.08 -8.65
C THR A 223 10.44 4.41 -8.67
N LEU A 224 10.77 5.30 -9.61
CA LEU A 224 10.09 6.59 -9.75
C LEU A 224 8.62 6.41 -10.17
N PHE A 225 8.34 5.49 -11.11
CA PHE A 225 6.97 5.18 -11.49
C PHE A 225 6.17 4.66 -10.29
N MET A 226 6.74 3.71 -9.52
CA MET A 226 6.12 3.19 -8.29
C MET A 226 5.86 4.29 -7.27
N GLY A 227 6.82 5.18 -7.04
CA GLY A 227 6.70 6.28 -6.07
C GLY A 227 5.69 7.34 -6.49
N LEU A 228 5.80 7.85 -7.71
CA LEU A 228 4.98 8.96 -8.19
C LEU A 228 3.51 8.56 -8.38
N GLN A 229 3.23 7.35 -8.93
CA GLN A 229 1.85 6.86 -9.00
C GLN A 229 1.27 6.62 -7.60
N SER A 230 2.08 6.10 -6.66
CA SER A 230 1.67 5.94 -5.27
C SER A 230 1.43 7.28 -4.58
N SER A 231 2.15 8.33 -4.96
CA SER A 231 1.91 9.69 -4.48
C SER A 231 0.48 10.14 -4.79
N LEU A 232 0.01 9.94 -6.04
CA LEU A 232 -1.39 10.24 -6.41
C LEU A 232 -2.39 9.40 -5.60
N ALA A 233 -2.08 8.13 -5.34
CA ALA A 233 -2.93 7.27 -4.51
C ALA A 233 -3.00 7.77 -3.06
N TYR A 234 -1.88 8.15 -2.47
CA TYR A 234 -1.85 8.65 -1.09
C TYR A 234 -2.45 10.06 -0.95
N ILE A 235 -2.45 10.88 -2.00
CA ILE A 235 -3.25 12.11 -2.05
C ILE A 235 -4.74 11.77 -1.94
N VAL A 236 -5.22 10.76 -2.65
CA VAL A 236 -6.63 10.30 -2.54
C VAL A 236 -6.91 9.83 -1.11
N PHE A 237 -6.05 8.99 -0.54
CA PHE A 237 -6.22 8.51 0.83
C PHE A 237 -6.13 9.60 1.90
N GLY A 238 -5.42 10.69 1.64
CA GLY A 238 -5.23 11.77 2.60
C GLY A 238 -6.20 12.95 2.43
N TRP A 239 -6.55 13.28 1.18
CA TRP A 239 -7.19 14.57 0.90
C TRP A 239 -8.48 14.51 0.09
N LEU A 240 -8.79 13.40 -0.62
CA LEU A 240 -9.98 13.36 -1.47
C LEU A 240 -11.28 13.71 -0.72
N PRO A 241 -11.56 13.18 0.48
CA PRO A 241 -12.75 13.58 1.23
C PRO A 241 -12.74 15.07 1.57
N SER A 242 -11.60 15.63 1.99
CA SER A 242 -11.49 17.06 2.31
C SER A 242 -11.73 17.95 1.09
N ILE A 243 -11.25 17.55 -0.09
CA ILE A 243 -11.51 18.23 -1.37
C ILE A 243 -13.01 18.20 -1.67
N LEU A 244 -13.68 17.06 -1.51
CA LEU A 244 -15.11 16.90 -1.79
C LEU A 244 -15.99 17.67 -0.79
N ILE A 245 -15.59 17.69 0.50
CA ILE A 245 -16.26 18.50 1.54
C ILE A 245 -16.13 19.97 1.20
N GLY A 246 -14.93 20.43 0.80
CA GLY A 246 -14.69 21.81 0.36
C GLY A 246 -15.49 22.22 -0.89
N ARG A 247 -16.02 21.24 -1.62
CA ARG A 247 -16.91 21.42 -2.77
C ARG A 247 -18.39 21.37 -2.41
N GLY A 248 -18.74 21.11 -1.13
CA GLY A 248 -20.11 21.15 -0.62
C GLY A 248 -20.74 19.78 -0.30
N LEU A 249 -19.99 18.68 -0.35
CA LEU A 249 -20.47 17.38 0.10
C LEU A 249 -20.41 17.25 1.62
N SER A 250 -21.31 16.45 2.18
CA SER A 250 -21.17 16.03 3.58
C SER A 250 -19.95 15.13 3.79
N ALA A 251 -19.41 15.08 5.00
CA ALA A 251 -18.28 14.22 5.33
C ALA A 251 -18.59 12.72 5.08
N ALA A 252 -19.82 12.30 5.34
CA ALA A 252 -20.26 10.94 5.09
C ALA A 252 -20.28 10.61 3.58
N GLU A 253 -20.85 11.49 2.76
CA GLU A 253 -20.89 11.31 1.29
C GLU A 253 -19.48 11.31 0.70
N ALA A 254 -18.61 12.22 1.14
CA ALA A 254 -17.21 12.27 0.69
C ALA A 254 -16.46 10.98 1.04
N GLY A 255 -16.66 10.43 2.25
CA GLY A 255 -16.13 9.13 2.65
C GLY A 255 -16.67 7.97 1.81
N LEU A 256 -17.96 7.99 1.46
CA LEU A 256 -18.58 6.99 0.59
C LEU A 256 -18.04 7.05 -0.85
N VAL A 257 -17.87 8.24 -1.43
CA VAL A 257 -17.25 8.41 -2.76
C VAL A 257 -15.84 7.86 -2.77
N MET A 258 -15.03 8.14 -1.75
CA MET A 258 -13.69 7.57 -1.60
C MET A 258 -13.76 6.04 -1.47
N SER A 259 -14.60 5.51 -0.59
CA SER A 259 -14.81 4.07 -0.40
C SER A 259 -15.17 3.37 -1.71
N PHE A 260 -16.11 3.93 -2.46
CA PHE A 260 -16.56 3.41 -3.74
C PHE A 260 -15.42 3.40 -4.78
N SER A 261 -14.63 4.48 -4.86
CA SER A 261 -13.48 4.53 -5.78
C SER A 261 -12.45 3.43 -5.47
N ILE A 262 -12.25 3.09 -4.17
CA ILE A 262 -11.35 2.02 -3.75
C ILE A 262 -11.89 0.64 -4.13
N ILE A 263 -13.19 0.40 -3.99
CA ILE A 263 -13.82 -0.87 -4.40
C ILE A 263 -13.68 -1.05 -5.92
N VAL A 264 -13.89 -0.01 -6.70
CA VAL A 264 -13.73 -0.03 -8.16
C VAL A 264 -12.29 -0.30 -8.61
N GLN A 265 -11.29 -0.16 -7.74
CA GLN A 265 -9.92 -0.56 -8.06
C GLN A 265 -9.76 -2.07 -8.31
N LEU A 266 -10.60 -2.91 -7.68
CA LEU A 266 -10.46 -4.36 -7.72
C LEU A 266 -10.49 -4.96 -9.14
N PRO A 267 -11.48 -4.67 -10.00
CA PRO A 267 -11.52 -5.21 -11.36
C PRO A 267 -10.29 -4.84 -12.19
N SER A 268 -9.85 -3.58 -12.13
CA SER A 268 -8.70 -3.12 -12.91
C SER A 268 -7.37 -3.67 -12.37
N ALA A 269 -7.23 -3.83 -11.06
CA ALA A 269 -6.06 -4.44 -10.45
C ALA A 269 -5.86 -5.91 -10.88
N LEU A 270 -6.94 -6.62 -11.19
CA LEU A 270 -6.89 -7.99 -11.71
C LEU A 270 -6.69 -8.04 -13.24
N THR A 271 -7.40 -7.20 -13.97
CA THR A 271 -7.45 -7.28 -15.44
C THR A 271 -6.26 -6.60 -16.13
N VAL A 272 -5.78 -5.47 -15.60
CA VAL A 272 -4.71 -4.68 -16.25
C VAL A 272 -3.38 -5.44 -16.33
N PRO A 273 -2.88 -6.12 -15.29
CA PRO A 273 -1.66 -6.94 -15.40
C PRO A 273 -1.79 -8.05 -16.44
N TRP A 274 -2.95 -8.71 -16.48
CA TRP A 274 -3.21 -9.77 -17.44
C TRP A 274 -3.22 -9.26 -18.89
N LEU A 275 -3.83 -8.12 -19.16
CA LEU A 275 -3.78 -7.46 -20.46
C LEU A 275 -2.36 -7.01 -20.83
N ALA A 276 -1.66 -6.41 -19.86
CA ALA A 276 -0.31 -5.90 -20.07
C ALA A 276 0.72 -7.00 -20.38
N THR A 277 0.57 -8.18 -19.78
CA THR A 277 1.47 -9.31 -20.03
C THR A 277 1.27 -9.97 -21.39
N ARG A 278 0.16 -9.72 -22.08
CA ARG A 278 -0.08 -10.19 -23.47
C ARG A 278 0.64 -9.36 -24.52
N GLY A 279 0.94 -8.11 -24.18
CA GLY A 279 1.67 -7.20 -25.07
C GLY A 279 3.19 -7.34 -24.93
N ARG A 280 3.92 -7.05 -26.02
CA ARG A 280 5.39 -6.97 -25.99
C ARG A 280 5.89 -5.79 -25.15
N ASP A 281 5.11 -4.72 -25.09
CA ASP A 281 5.43 -3.42 -24.49
C ASP A 281 4.29 -3.00 -23.56
N GLN A 282 4.61 -2.45 -22.39
CA GLN A 282 3.63 -2.04 -21.39
C GLN A 282 3.33 -0.52 -21.41
N ARG A 283 3.86 0.23 -22.39
CA ARG A 283 3.68 1.69 -22.46
C ARG A 283 2.23 2.10 -22.67
N LEU A 284 1.52 1.43 -23.61
CA LEU A 284 0.12 1.75 -23.87
C LEU A 284 -0.80 1.47 -22.67
N PRO A 285 -0.71 0.32 -21.99
CA PRO A 285 -1.41 0.11 -20.72
C PRO A 285 -1.09 1.16 -19.65
N ILE A 286 0.19 1.56 -19.49
CA ILE A 286 0.60 2.61 -18.55
C ILE A 286 -0.08 3.92 -18.89
N LEU A 287 -0.03 4.34 -20.15
CA LEU A 287 -0.64 5.60 -20.60
C LEU A 287 -2.16 5.60 -20.35
N ALA A 288 -2.84 4.50 -20.66
CA ALA A 288 -4.28 4.36 -20.48
C ALA A 288 -4.69 4.48 -18.99
N VAL A 289 -4.03 3.73 -18.11
CA VAL A 289 -4.38 3.76 -16.68
C VAL A 289 -3.97 5.07 -15.99
N MET A 290 -2.87 5.70 -16.42
CA MET A 290 -2.47 7.03 -15.95
C MET A 290 -3.46 8.10 -16.40
N ALA A 291 -3.90 8.05 -17.67
CA ALA A 291 -4.92 8.96 -18.19
C ALA A 291 -6.25 8.83 -17.42
N LEU A 292 -6.70 7.59 -17.14
CA LEU A 292 -7.88 7.35 -16.29
C LEU A 292 -7.70 7.90 -14.87
N SER A 293 -6.54 7.67 -14.25
CA SER A 293 -6.25 8.18 -12.90
C SER A 293 -6.32 9.70 -12.85
N LEU A 294 -5.67 10.37 -13.80
CA LEU A 294 -5.65 11.83 -13.86
C LEU A 294 -7.02 12.39 -14.22
N ALA A 295 -7.71 11.81 -15.20
CA ALA A 295 -9.07 12.22 -15.57
C ALA A 295 -10.03 12.12 -14.37
N GLY A 296 -9.96 11.01 -13.60
CA GLY A 296 -10.74 10.84 -12.38
C GLY A 296 -10.43 11.88 -11.31
N LEU A 297 -9.14 12.17 -11.07
CA LEU A 297 -8.71 13.21 -10.12
C LEU A 297 -9.18 14.60 -10.53
N PHE A 298 -8.97 14.98 -11.80
CA PHE A 298 -9.42 16.28 -12.31
C PHE A 298 -10.95 16.38 -12.36
N GLY A 299 -11.64 15.29 -12.70
CA GLY A 299 -13.10 15.23 -12.68
C GLY A 299 -13.65 15.45 -11.27
N LEU A 300 -13.12 14.76 -10.27
CA LEU A 300 -13.50 14.95 -8.87
C LEU A 300 -13.11 16.32 -8.31
N LEU A 301 -12.08 16.97 -8.87
CA LEU A 301 -11.65 18.30 -8.44
C LEU A 301 -12.46 19.44 -9.10
N TYR A 302 -12.80 19.33 -10.38
CA TYR A 302 -13.32 20.47 -11.15
C TYR A 302 -14.70 20.25 -11.77
N ALA A 303 -15.08 19.00 -12.13
CA ALA A 303 -16.34 18.75 -12.83
C ALA A 303 -17.55 18.88 -11.89
N PRO A 304 -18.79 19.09 -12.42
CA PRO A 304 -19.98 19.16 -11.59
C PRO A 304 -20.14 17.94 -10.67
N LEU A 305 -20.59 18.17 -9.41
CA LEU A 305 -20.78 17.11 -8.42
C LEU A 305 -21.84 16.07 -8.83
N SER A 306 -22.77 16.41 -9.73
CA SER A 306 -23.74 15.45 -10.28
C SER A 306 -23.08 14.24 -10.96
N GLY A 307 -21.85 14.39 -11.48
CA GLY A 307 -21.07 13.33 -12.10
C GLY A 307 -20.06 12.63 -11.17
N MET A 308 -20.06 12.93 -9.88
CA MET A 308 -19.00 12.47 -8.93
C MET A 308 -18.82 10.96 -8.90
N TRP A 309 -19.90 10.18 -8.95
CA TRP A 309 -19.83 8.72 -8.97
C TRP A 309 -19.16 8.18 -10.24
N GLY A 310 -19.42 8.81 -11.39
CA GLY A 310 -18.75 8.48 -12.65
C GLY A 310 -17.25 8.76 -12.58
N TRP A 311 -16.87 9.91 -12.04
CA TRP A 311 -15.46 10.23 -11.84
C TRP A 311 -14.77 9.34 -10.80
N ALA A 312 -15.50 8.90 -9.76
CA ALA A 312 -15.00 7.92 -8.79
C ALA A 312 -14.72 6.55 -9.45
N ILE A 313 -15.58 6.12 -10.42
CA ILE A 313 -15.33 4.93 -11.23
C ILE A 313 -14.06 5.09 -12.06
N VAL A 314 -13.95 6.20 -12.80
CA VAL A 314 -12.79 6.49 -13.66
C VAL A 314 -11.50 6.50 -12.82
N LEU A 315 -11.52 7.16 -11.66
CA LEU A 315 -10.41 7.21 -10.72
C LEU A 315 -10.04 5.80 -10.22
N GLY A 316 -11.03 5.03 -9.77
CA GLY A 316 -10.82 3.69 -9.23
C GLY A 316 -10.21 2.74 -10.26
N LEU A 317 -10.74 2.72 -11.48
CA LEU A 317 -10.19 1.91 -12.58
C LEU A 317 -8.75 2.33 -12.91
N GLY A 318 -8.47 3.62 -12.96
CA GLY A 318 -7.13 4.14 -13.20
C GLY A 318 -6.15 3.72 -12.09
N GLN A 319 -6.45 4.03 -10.84
CA GLN A 319 -5.53 3.78 -9.71
C GLN A 319 -5.29 2.30 -9.45
N GLY A 320 -6.33 1.45 -9.52
CA GLY A 320 -6.17 0.01 -9.38
C GLY A 320 -5.25 -0.57 -10.45
N GLY A 321 -5.45 -0.16 -11.72
CA GLY A 321 -4.63 -0.58 -12.84
C GLY A 321 -3.18 -0.11 -12.74
N VAL A 322 -2.96 1.15 -12.41
CA VAL A 322 -1.62 1.74 -12.26
C VAL A 322 -0.81 1.04 -11.18
N PHE A 323 -1.39 0.82 -10.00
CA PHE A 323 -0.70 0.16 -8.90
C PHE A 323 -0.33 -1.29 -9.23
N ALA A 324 -1.29 -2.05 -9.77
CA ALA A 324 -1.06 -3.43 -10.15
C ALA A 324 -0.02 -3.55 -11.29
N LEU A 325 -0.03 -2.60 -12.22
CA LEU A 325 0.95 -2.55 -13.31
C LEU A 325 2.35 -2.19 -12.80
N ALA A 326 2.47 -1.27 -11.84
CA ALA A 326 3.75 -0.95 -11.21
C ALA A 326 4.38 -2.17 -10.53
N LEU A 327 3.60 -2.97 -9.80
CA LEU A 327 4.06 -4.24 -9.22
C LEU A 327 4.44 -5.26 -10.30
N THR A 328 3.66 -5.34 -11.38
CA THR A 328 3.93 -6.24 -12.51
C THR A 328 5.25 -5.89 -13.19
N LEU A 329 5.54 -4.60 -13.38
CA LEU A 329 6.80 -4.16 -13.97
C LEU A 329 8.02 -4.57 -13.13
N ILE A 330 7.94 -4.58 -11.81
CA ILE A 330 9.02 -5.08 -10.95
C ILE A 330 9.40 -6.53 -11.34
N VAL A 331 8.39 -7.37 -11.55
CA VAL A 331 8.60 -8.76 -11.94
C VAL A 331 9.10 -8.88 -13.38
N LEU A 332 8.46 -8.18 -14.32
CA LEU A 332 8.79 -8.24 -15.75
C LEU A 332 10.17 -7.65 -16.09
N ARG A 333 10.67 -6.71 -15.30
CA ARG A 333 12.00 -6.09 -15.50
C ARG A 333 13.13 -6.81 -14.76
N SER A 334 12.81 -7.84 -13.98
CA SER A 334 13.78 -8.64 -13.23
C SER A 334 14.08 -9.96 -13.94
N ARG A 335 15.38 -10.32 -14.03
CA ARG A 335 15.82 -11.59 -14.65
C ARG A 335 15.57 -12.81 -13.76
N ASP A 336 15.62 -12.63 -12.45
CA ASP A 336 15.46 -13.70 -11.47
C ASP A 336 14.73 -13.21 -10.21
N ALA A 337 14.35 -14.14 -9.35
CA ALA A 337 13.58 -13.85 -8.13
C ALA A 337 14.35 -12.98 -7.10
N HIS A 338 15.68 -13.11 -7.05
CA HIS A 338 16.50 -12.32 -6.10
C HIS A 338 16.61 -10.88 -6.56
N VAL A 339 16.77 -10.64 -7.86
CA VAL A 339 16.74 -9.31 -8.46
C VAL A 339 15.36 -8.69 -8.28
N ALA A 340 14.27 -9.47 -8.51
CA ALA A 340 12.91 -8.99 -8.29
C ALA A 340 12.65 -8.55 -6.85
N ALA A 341 13.08 -9.33 -5.87
CA ALA A 341 12.94 -8.99 -4.46
C ALA A 341 13.69 -7.70 -4.07
N ASN A 342 14.92 -7.54 -4.57
CA ASN A 342 15.73 -6.35 -4.30
C ASN A 342 15.18 -5.11 -5.04
N LEU A 343 14.74 -5.25 -6.30
CA LEU A 343 14.08 -4.17 -7.04
C LEU A 343 12.76 -3.78 -6.36
N SER A 344 12.00 -4.75 -5.85
CA SER A 344 10.78 -4.48 -5.06
C SER A 344 11.09 -3.70 -3.79
N SER A 345 12.14 -4.07 -3.05
CA SER A 345 12.60 -3.32 -1.86
C SER A 345 13.01 -1.89 -2.21
N MET A 346 13.75 -1.70 -3.30
CA MET A 346 14.14 -0.37 -3.77
C MET A 346 12.91 0.46 -4.19
N ALA A 347 12.03 -0.12 -5.02
CA ALA A 347 10.85 0.54 -5.56
C ALA A 347 9.84 0.90 -4.47
N GLN A 348 9.64 0.05 -3.46
CA GLN A 348 8.70 0.33 -2.36
C GLN A 348 9.36 1.21 -1.29
N GLY A 349 10.60 0.96 -0.87
CA GLY A 349 11.28 1.76 0.14
C GLY A 349 11.47 3.21 -0.32
N ILE A 350 12.23 3.42 -1.39
CA ILE A 350 12.49 4.75 -1.94
C ILE A 350 11.22 5.35 -2.54
N GLY A 351 10.45 4.52 -3.28
CA GLY A 351 9.22 4.97 -3.92
C GLY A 351 8.19 5.50 -2.93
N TYR A 352 7.93 4.83 -1.81
CA TYR A 352 6.99 5.33 -0.79
C TYR A 352 7.52 6.55 -0.05
N THR A 353 8.84 6.66 0.11
CA THR A 353 9.44 7.89 0.62
C THR A 353 9.15 9.08 -0.31
N ILE A 354 9.30 8.89 -1.64
CA ILE A 354 8.91 9.91 -2.64
C ILE A 354 7.39 10.13 -2.61
N ALA A 355 6.61 9.06 -2.52
CA ALA A 355 5.15 9.13 -2.51
C ALA A 355 4.59 9.97 -1.37
N SER A 356 5.26 9.98 -0.22
CA SER A 356 4.86 10.77 0.94
C SER A 356 4.85 12.27 0.69
N MET A 357 5.64 12.76 -0.27
CA MET A 357 5.69 14.18 -0.60
C MET A 357 4.40 14.69 -1.25
N GLY A 358 3.59 13.81 -1.87
CA GLY A 358 2.33 14.22 -2.52
C GLY A 358 1.29 14.79 -1.57
N PRO A 359 0.88 14.06 -0.52
CA PRO A 359 -0.05 14.59 0.48
C PRO A 359 0.45 15.86 1.16
N PHE A 360 1.76 15.96 1.43
CA PHE A 360 2.38 17.17 1.98
C PHE A 360 2.25 18.35 1.02
N ALA A 361 2.59 18.15 -0.26
CA ALA A 361 2.49 19.20 -1.28
C ALA A 361 1.05 19.72 -1.45
N VAL A 362 0.05 18.82 -1.39
CA VAL A 362 -1.37 19.22 -1.42
C VAL A 362 -1.73 20.11 -0.23
N GLY A 363 -1.32 19.72 0.98
CA GLY A 363 -1.56 20.54 2.19
C GLY A 363 -0.91 21.91 2.11
N LEU A 364 0.35 21.96 1.64
CA LEU A 364 1.10 23.21 1.46
C LEU A 364 0.44 24.14 0.43
N VAL A 365 0.06 23.60 -0.74
CA VAL A 365 -0.61 24.38 -1.79
C VAL A 365 -1.97 24.88 -1.31
N HIS A 366 -2.72 24.07 -0.57
CA HIS A 366 -3.98 24.47 0.02
C HIS A 366 -3.79 25.65 1.01
N ASP A 367 -2.79 25.58 1.90
CA ASP A 367 -2.49 26.68 2.84
C ASP A 367 -2.09 27.98 2.14
N MET A 368 -1.26 27.88 1.09
CA MET A 368 -0.77 29.05 0.35
C MET A 368 -1.85 29.72 -0.50
N THR A 369 -2.83 28.96 -0.99
CA THR A 369 -3.83 29.48 -1.94
C THR A 369 -5.22 29.66 -1.34
N GLY A 370 -5.46 29.13 -0.14
CA GLY A 370 -6.75 29.18 0.55
C GLY A 370 -7.84 28.34 -0.10
N GLY A 371 -7.50 27.45 -1.04
CA GLY A 371 -8.49 26.66 -1.76
C GLY A 371 -7.95 25.43 -2.50
N TRP A 372 -8.87 24.62 -3.05
CA TRP A 372 -8.52 23.37 -3.72
C TRP A 372 -8.16 23.55 -5.21
N GLY A 373 -8.49 24.69 -5.82
CA GLY A 373 -8.31 24.89 -7.27
C GLY A 373 -6.86 24.71 -7.73
N ALA A 374 -5.88 25.18 -6.98
CA ALA A 374 -4.46 25.06 -7.31
C ALA A 374 -3.88 23.65 -7.15
N VAL A 375 -4.57 22.77 -6.39
CA VAL A 375 -4.13 21.37 -6.16
C VAL A 375 -4.04 20.57 -7.46
N GLY A 376 -4.82 20.94 -8.47
CA GLY A 376 -4.73 20.35 -9.81
C GLY A 376 -3.34 20.43 -10.43
N TRP A 377 -2.55 21.46 -10.14
CA TRP A 377 -1.15 21.55 -10.58
C TRP A 377 -0.28 20.47 -9.96
N VAL A 378 -0.51 20.11 -8.68
CA VAL A 378 0.19 19.01 -8.03
C VAL A 378 -0.13 17.70 -8.74
N PHE A 379 -1.42 17.45 -9.09
CA PHE A 379 -1.82 16.27 -9.85
C PHE A 379 -1.16 16.23 -11.23
N ALA A 380 -1.12 17.37 -11.94
CA ALA A 380 -0.52 17.47 -13.27
C ALA A 380 0.98 17.14 -13.22
N VAL A 381 1.73 17.80 -12.35
CA VAL A 381 3.19 17.62 -12.23
C VAL A 381 3.54 16.17 -11.87
N ILE A 382 2.91 15.63 -10.84
CA ILE A 382 3.17 14.26 -10.40
C ILE A 382 2.73 13.27 -11.50
N GLY A 383 1.56 13.49 -12.12
CA GLY A 383 1.02 12.63 -13.16
C GLY A 383 1.87 12.59 -14.42
N VAL A 384 2.35 13.74 -14.90
CA VAL A 384 3.28 13.81 -16.04
C VAL A 384 4.59 13.12 -15.73
N ALA A 385 5.19 13.40 -14.55
CA ALA A 385 6.44 12.76 -14.13
C ALA A 385 6.27 11.23 -13.97
N ALA A 386 5.16 10.76 -13.37
CA ALA A 386 4.84 9.35 -13.26
C ALA A 386 4.68 8.68 -14.63
N THR A 387 3.97 9.34 -15.55
CA THR A 387 3.79 8.84 -16.92
C THR A 387 5.13 8.74 -17.64
N ALA A 388 5.98 9.75 -17.55
CA ALA A 388 7.31 9.73 -18.17
C ALA A 388 8.19 8.59 -17.62
N ALA A 389 8.24 8.42 -16.30
CA ALA A 389 8.94 7.32 -15.65
C ALA A 389 8.36 5.94 -16.06
N GLY A 390 7.02 5.85 -16.11
CA GLY A 390 6.31 4.65 -16.54
C GLY A 390 6.58 4.29 -18.00
N MET A 391 6.61 5.27 -18.91
CA MET A 391 6.96 5.06 -20.31
C MET A 391 8.40 4.54 -20.47
N GLY A 392 9.32 4.99 -19.63
CA GLY A 392 10.68 4.45 -19.56
C GLY A 392 10.70 3.00 -19.06
N ALA A 393 9.99 2.72 -17.96
CA ALA A 393 9.90 1.39 -17.35
C ALA A 393 9.09 0.38 -18.18
N GLY A 394 8.17 0.87 -19.05
CA GLY A 394 7.32 0.03 -19.90
C GLY A 394 8.03 -0.61 -21.10
N ARG A 395 9.29 -0.25 -21.39
CA ARG A 395 10.08 -0.83 -22.50
C ARG A 395 10.44 -2.28 -22.21
N THR A 396 10.59 -3.10 -23.24
CA THR A 396 11.00 -4.53 -23.16
C THR A 396 12.49 -4.69 -22.79
N LEU A 397 12.88 -4.19 -21.63
CA LEU A 397 14.24 -4.25 -21.10
C LEU A 397 14.25 -4.96 -19.73
N HIS A 398 15.40 -5.45 -19.31
CA HIS A 398 15.60 -6.01 -17.98
C HIS A 398 16.69 -5.23 -17.26
N VAL A 399 16.57 -5.10 -15.95
CA VAL A 399 17.64 -4.52 -15.12
C VAL A 399 18.91 -5.37 -15.22
N GLN A 400 20.07 -4.70 -15.26
CA GLN A 400 21.37 -5.33 -15.43
C GLN A 400 21.99 -5.79 -14.09
N ALA A 401 21.23 -5.73 -13.01
CA ALA A 401 21.66 -6.18 -11.70
C ALA A 401 21.90 -7.70 -11.67
N VAL A 402 22.92 -8.13 -10.93
CA VAL A 402 23.35 -9.52 -10.83
C VAL A 402 23.26 -9.99 -9.38
N ALA A 403 22.61 -11.16 -9.18
CA ALA A 403 22.59 -11.85 -7.90
C ALA A 403 23.81 -12.78 -7.77
N LYS A 404 24.68 -12.54 -6.79
CA LYS A 404 25.81 -13.41 -6.45
C LYS A 404 25.54 -14.11 -5.12
N LYS A 405 25.76 -15.42 -5.07
CA LYS A 405 25.72 -16.18 -3.82
C LYS A 405 26.89 -15.71 -2.94
N VAL A 406 26.59 -15.38 -1.70
CA VAL A 406 27.61 -15.06 -0.69
C VAL A 406 27.95 -16.36 0.00
N GLU A 407 29.21 -16.79 -0.12
CA GLU A 407 29.77 -17.96 0.56
C GLU A 407 29.79 -17.76 2.07
#